data_b8a23ba6ba9fb88117f1764f3bfb2d7d
#
_entry.id   b8a23ba6ba9fb88117f1764f3bfb2d7d
#
_cell.length_a   1.000
_cell.length_b   1.000
_cell.length_c   1.000
_cell.angle_alpha   90.00
_cell.angle_beta   90.00
_cell.angle_gamma   90.00
#
_symmetry.space_group_name_H-M   'P 1'
#
loop_
_entity.id
_entity.type
_entity.pdbx_description
1 polymer ?
#
loop_
_entity_poly.entity_id
_entity_poly.type
_entity_poly.pdbx_seq_one_letter_code
_entity_poly.pdbx_strand_id
1 'polypeptide(L)'
;IAYEIERTMATAGYSTILCNLGGTPARTGEYLRTLNAQQIIGVFFVGSIFVTPQCREYIAKYVPNIPILFANAVLPLPNAYGVLSDEEDGTYHAVKRLAQAGRRSIAFVNDDETESEEHKLNGYRRAIQEYGLTERCYRAERSIEGGQFVTTHILQQDPNTDAIVFSEDTTAVGCLHALQATGKRIPDEVAVIGCNNSVYCTICYPQLTSIDNSLHETGRMAAKQMIRLLNHESDVEKTICLPCRLVLRDTT
;
A
#
# COMPACT_ATOMS: atom_id res chain seq x y z
N ILE A 1 10.43 0.34 0.25
CA ILE A 1 10.56 -0.68 1.31
C ILE A 1 11.85 -1.48 1.11
N ALA A 2 12.02 -2.26 0.02
CA ALA A 2 13.16 -3.16 -0.18
C ALA A 2 14.52 -2.45 -0.07
N TYR A 3 14.67 -1.25 -0.62
CA TYR A 3 15.86 -0.42 -0.49
C TYR A 3 16.20 -0.10 0.98
N GLU A 4 15.22 0.26 1.79
CA GLU A 4 15.44 0.57 3.21
C GLU A 4 15.81 -0.68 4.03
N ILE A 5 15.21 -1.83 3.69
CA ILE A 5 15.58 -3.11 4.28
C ILE A 5 17.05 -3.41 3.98
N GLU A 6 17.43 -3.41 2.70
CA GLU A 6 18.80 -3.71 2.27
C GLU A 6 19.81 -2.78 2.96
N ARG A 7 19.60 -1.47 2.90
CA ARG A 7 20.49 -0.48 3.49
C ARG A 7 20.66 -0.65 5.00
N THR A 8 19.56 -0.92 5.71
CA THR A 8 19.58 -1.10 7.17
C THR A 8 20.27 -2.41 7.54
N MET A 9 20.01 -3.50 6.84
CA MET A 9 20.66 -4.80 7.05
C MET A 9 22.16 -4.72 6.74
N ALA A 10 22.56 -4.08 5.65
CA ALA A 10 23.97 -3.89 5.27
C ALA A 10 24.73 -3.11 6.33
N THR A 11 24.15 -2.06 6.91
CA THR A 11 24.76 -1.29 8.00
C THR A 11 25.03 -2.15 9.25
N ALA A 12 24.20 -3.18 9.47
CA ALA A 12 24.37 -4.15 10.57
C ALA A 12 25.26 -5.35 10.20
N GLY A 13 25.87 -5.37 9.01
CA GLY A 13 26.80 -6.41 8.57
C GLY A 13 26.13 -7.63 7.91
N TYR A 14 24.83 -7.54 7.57
CA TYR A 14 24.11 -8.61 6.88
C TYR A 14 24.01 -8.34 5.37
N SER A 15 24.17 -9.38 4.57
CA SER A 15 23.88 -9.32 3.12
C SER A 15 22.45 -9.74 2.83
N THR A 16 21.79 -9.09 1.87
CA THR A 16 20.43 -9.39 1.43
C THR A 16 20.40 -9.88 -0.01
N ILE A 17 19.51 -10.83 -0.31
CA ILE A 17 19.21 -11.29 -1.66
C ILE A 17 17.79 -10.86 -1.99
N LEU A 18 17.63 -10.05 -3.03
CA LEU A 18 16.31 -9.63 -3.50
C LEU A 18 15.77 -10.64 -4.52
N CYS A 19 14.61 -11.23 -4.20
CA CYS A 19 13.87 -12.12 -5.10
C CYS A 19 12.60 -11.42 -5.57
N ASN A 20 12.56 -11.02 -6.84
CA ASN A 20 11.37 -10.42 -7.42
C ASN A 20 10.48 -11.51 -8.04
N LEU A 21 9.28 -11.70 -7.47
CA LEU A 21 8.31 -12.72 -7.91
C LEU A 21 7.30 -12.16 -8.94
N GLY A 22 7.43 -10.90 -9.36
CA GLY A 22 6.57 -10.28 -10.37
C GLY A 22 5.09 -10.21 -9.97
N GLY A 23 4.80 -10.06 -8.67
CA GLY A 23 3.42 -10.04 -8.17
C GLY A 23 2.73 -11.41 -8.17
N THR A 24 3.46 -12.51 -8.40
CA THR A 24 2.89 -13.86 -8.46
C THR A 24 3.37 -14.72 -7.28
N PRO A 25 2.57 -14.87 -6.20
CA PRO A 25 2.97 -15.68 -5.03
C PRO A 25 3.20 -17.16 -5.32
N ALA A 26 2.72 -17.68 -6.44
CA ALA A 26 2.83 -19.09 -6.81
C ALA A 26 4.28 -19.64 -6.81
N ARG A 27 5.27 -18.78 -7.09
CA ARG A 27 6.68 -19.17 -7.08
C ARG A 27 7.36 -19.09 -5.71
N THR A 28 6.67 -18.66 -4.67
CA THR A 28 7.22 -18.50 -3.32
C THR A 28 7.85 -19.79 -2.81
N GLY A 29 7.20 -20.94 -3.01
CA GLY A 29 7.72 -22.24 -2.56
C GLY A 29 9.02 -22.65 -3.24
N GLU A 30 9.19 -22.35 -4.52
CA GLU A 30 10.43 -22.60 -5.28
C GLU A 30 11.59 -21.76 -4.71
N TYR A 31 11.36 -20.47 -4.50
CA TYR A 31 12.36 -19.56 -3.93
C TYR A 31 12.73 -19.95 -2.50
N LEU A 32 11.75 -20.20 -1.62
CA LEU A 32 12.04 -20.59 -0.23
C LEU A 32 12.85 -21.90 -0.16
N ARG A 33 12.54 -22.88 -1.01
CA ARG A 33 13.33 -24.12 -1.08
C ARG A 33 14.77 -23.85 -1.49
N THR A 34 14.98 -23.03 -2.52
CA THR A 34 16.32 -22.69 -3.03
C THR A 34 17.12 -21.89 -2.00
N LEU A 35 16.50 -20.90 -1.38
CA LEU A 35 17.13 -20.05 -0.38
C LEU A 35 17.48 -20.83 0.90
N ASN A 36 16.61 -21.76 1.33
CA ASN A 36 16.90 -22.61 2.47
C ASN A 36 18.16 -23.47 2.24
N ALA A 37 18.36 -23.98 1.01
CA ALA A 37 19.59 -24.69 0.66
C ALA A 37 20.85 -23.81 0.70
N GLN A 38 20.71 -22.49 0.63
CA GLN A 38 21.78 -21.49 0.79
C GLN A 38 21.98 -21.04 2.25
N GLN A 39 21.32 -21.72 3.21
CA GLN A 39 21.44 -21.43 4.65
C GLN A 39 21.12 -19.99 5.03
N ILE A 40 20.04 -19.43 4.45
CA ILE A 40 19.54 -18.10 4.85
C ILE A 40 19.14 -18.10 6.34
N ILE A 41 19.30 -16.96 6.99
CA ILE A 41 19.04 -16.79 8.41
C ILE A 41 17.75 -16.02 8.72
N GLY A 42 17.09 -15.43 7.71
CA GLY A 42 15.83 -14.72 7.83
C GLY A 42 15.20 -14.45 6.46
N VAL A 43 13.89 -14.16 6.42
CA VAL A 43 13.17 -13.82 5.20
C VAL A 43 12.32 -12.57 5.42
N PHE A 44 12.33 -11.68 4.46
CA PHE A 44 11.38 -10.59 4.35
C PHE A 44 10.37 -10.87 3.23
N PHE A 45 9.09 -10.69 3.53
CA PHE A 45 8.03 -10.59 2.53
C PHE A 45 7.58 -9.13 2.44
N VAL A 46 7.54 -8.56 1.24
CA VAL A 46 7.14 -7.18 1.02
C VAL A 46 5.80 -7.14 0.31
N GLY A 47 4.75 -6.73 1.02
CA GLY A 47 3.38 -6.60 0.54
C GLY A 47 2.42 -7.69 1.02
N SER A 48 1.14 -7.33 1.12
CA SER A 48 0.05 -8.20 1.59
C SER A 48 -0.33 -9.32 0.61
N ILE A 49 0.13 -9.26 -0.63
CA ILE A 49 -0.06 -10.31 -1.65
C ILE A 49 0.46 -11.69 -1.20
N PHE A 50 1.39 -11.72 -0.24
CA PHE A 50 1.94 -12.96 0.34
C PHE A 50 1.12 -13.51 1.52
N VAL A 51 0.07 -12.82 1.96
CA VAL A 51 -0.81 -13.30 3.04
C VAL A 51 -1.81 -14.31 2.46
N THR A 52 -1.32 -15.50 2.19
CA THR A 52 -2.11 -16.59 1.57
C THR A 52 -1.93 -17.90 2.33
N PRO A 53 -2.94 -18.81 2.32
CA PRO A 53 -2.80 -20.15 2.88
C PRO A 53 -1.59 -20.89 2.30
N GLN A 54 -1.34 -20.75 1.00
CA GLN A 54 -0.22 -21.40 0.31
C GLN A 54 1.13 -20.86 0.79
N CYS A 55 1.27 -19.55 1.01
CA CYS A 55 2.51 -18.98 1.56
C CYS A 55 2.78 -19.52 2.98
N ARG A 56 1.72 -19.62 3.81
CA ARG A 56 1.79 -20.25 5.14
C ARG A 56 2.36 -21.66 5.08
N GLU A 57 1.84 -22.51 4.18
CA GLU A 57 2.32 -23.88 3.99
C GLU A 57 3.78 -23.91 3.56
N TYR A 58 4.20 -23.06 2.65
CA TYR A 58 5.58 -22.98 2.18
C TYR A 58 6.54 -22.53 3.28
N ILE A 59 6.16 -21.54 4.09
CA ILE A 59 6.96 -21.10 5.25
C ILE A 59 7.13 -22.26 6.23
N ALA A 60 6.04 -22.91 6.64
CA ALA A 60 6.07 -24.02 7.57
C ALA A 60 6.90 -25.21 7.04
N LYS A 61 6.89 -25.43 5.73
CA LYS A 61 7.63 -26.54 5.10
C LYS A 61 9.12 -26.28 4.92
N TYR A 62 9.50 -25.09 4.48
CA TYR A 62 10.85 -24.81 4.01
C TYR A 62 11.69 -23.98 4.99
N VAL A 63 11.06 -23.15 5.80
CA VAL A 63 11.75 -22.19 6.68
C VAL A 63 11.10 -22.08 8.08
N PRO A 64 10.74 -23.20 8.75
CA PRO A 64 9.96 -23.19 9.99
C PRO A 64 10.69 -22.56 11.19
N ASN A 65 12.02 -22.52 11.16
CA ASN A 65 12.85 -22.19 12.32
C ASN A 65 13.60 -20.86 12.19
N ILE A 66 13.44 -20.15 11.08
CA ILE A 66 14.07 -18.84 10.89
C ILE A 66 13.02 -17.71 11.00
N PRO A 67 13.42 -16.52 11.46
CA PRO A 67 12.49 -15.39 11.55
C PRO A 67 12.01 -14.96 10.16
N ILE A 68 10.71 -14.73 10.09
CA ILE A 68 10.02 -14.20 8.91
C ILE A 68 9.47 -12.82 9.25
N LEU A 69 9.73 -11.83 8.44
CA LEU A 69 9.21 -10.49 8.64
C LEU A 69 8.45 -10.01 7.42
N PHE A 70 7.21 -9.64 7.64
CA PHE A 70 6.35 -9.04 6.63
C PHE A 70 6.41 -7.51 6.72
N ALA A 71 6.61 -6.85 5.62
CA ALA A 71 6.49 -5.40 5.47
C ALA A 71 5.17 -5.08 4.76
N ASN A 72 4.32 -4.31 5.42
CA ASN A 72 2.92 -4.00 5.07
C ASN A 72 2.02 -5.24 4.99
N ALA A 73 2.25 -6.19 5.90
CA ALA A 73 1.44 -7.40 6.07
C ALA A 73 1.77 -8.09 7.40
N VAL A 74 1.00 -9.09 7.77
CA VAL A 74 1.33 -10.07 8.81
C VAL A 74 0.68 -11.41 8.50
N LEU A 75 1.39 -12.50 8.78
CA LEU A 75 0.85 -13.86 8.69
C LEU A 75 0.89 -14.49 10.09
N PRO A 76 -0.20 -15.06 10.63
CA PRO A 76 -0.24 -15.62 11.99
C PRO A 76 0.52 -16.94 12.06
N LEU A 77 1.85 -16.86 12.19
CA LEU A 77 2.79 -17.96 12.39
C LEU A 77 3.69 -17.69 13.61
N PRO A 78 4.16 -18.74 14.32
CA PRO A 78 5.02 -18.56 15.50
C PRO A 78 6.30 -17.77 15.23
N ASN A 79 6.91 -17.95 14.06
CA ASN A 79 8.15 -17.30 13.64
C ASN A 79 7.94 -16.09 12.72
N ALA A 80 6.68 -15.67 12.48
CA ALA A 80 6.37 -14.52 11.66
C ALA A 80 6.07 -13.27 12.49
N TYR A 81 6.49 -12.13 11.96
CA TYR A 81 6.35 -10.79 12.52
C TYR A 81 5.91 -9.84 11.41
N GLY A 82 5.28 -8.72 11.75
CA GLY A 82 4.77 -7.77 10.77
C GLY A 82 5.02 -6.32 11.14
N VAL A 83 5.30 -5.50 10.14
CA VAL A 83 5.23 -4.04 10.24
C VAL A 83 4.17 -3.56 9.27
N LEU A 84 3.10 -3.00 9.78
CA LEU A 84 1.91 -2.55 9.04
C LEU A 84 1.88 -1.03 8.96
N SER A 85 1.14 -0.52 7.98
CA SER A 85 0.69 0.86 7.92
C SER A 85 -0.79 0.91 8.26
N ASP A 86 -1.24 1.92 9.02
CA ASP A 86 -2.66 2.12 9.35
C ASP A 86 -3.40 2.73 8.15
N GLU A 87 -3.55 1.92 7.10
CA GLU A 87 -4.14 2.34 5.83
C GLU A 87 -5.62 2.65 5.95
N GLU A 88 -6.32 2.01 6.89
CA GLU A 88 -7.72 2.29 7.17
C GLU A 88 -7.88 3.71 7.71
N ASP A 89 -7.12 4.06 8.76
CA ASP A 89 -7.21 5.39 9.36
C ASP A 89 -6.68 6.48 8.40
N GLY A 90 -5.62 6.19 7.66
CA GLY A 90 -5.10 7.09 6.63
C GLY A 90 -6.13 7.42 5.55
N THR A 91 -6.82 6.42 5.02
CA THR A 91 -7.87 6.61 4.00
C THR A 91 -9.10 7.30 4.59
N TYR A 92 -9.51 6.91 5.80
CA TYR A 92 -10.59 7.60 6.50
C TYR A 92 -10.33 9.09 6.63
N HIS A 93 -9.16 9.50 7.08
CA HIS A 93 -8.80 10.91 7.24
C HIS A 93 -8.72 11.67 5.90
N ALA A 94 -8.26 11.02 4.84
CA ALA A 94 -8.23 11.60 3.49
C ALA A 94 -9.65 11.90 2.97
N VAL A 95 -10.56 10.92 3.07
CA VAL A 95 -11.97 11.07 2.64
C VAL A 95 -12.72 12.07 3.54
N LYS A 96 -12.52 12.00 4.85
CA LYS A 96 -13.07 12.96 5.82
C LYS A 96 -12.71 14.39 5.46
N ARG A 97 -11.45 14.65 5.10
CA ARG A 97 -11.01 15.97 4.67
C ARG A 97 -11.76 16.47 3.42
N LEU A 98 -11.95 15.60 2.42
CA LEU A 98 -12.73 15.95 1.23
C LEU A 98 -14.19 16.30 1.59
N ALA A 99 -14.82 15.49 2.43
CA ALA A 99 -16.19 15.73 2.88
C ALA A 99 -16.30 17.07 3.67
N GLN A 100 -15.32 17.38 4.53
CA GLN A 100 -15.23 18.65 5.26
C GLN A 100 -14.98 19.85 4.34
N ALA A 101 -14.27 19.66 3.21
CA ALA A 101 -14.09 20.67 2.17
C ALA A 101 -15.33 20.84 1.29
N GLY A 102 -16.43 20.16 1.58
CA GLY A 102 -17.70 20.28 0.87
C GLY A 102 -17.92 19.32 -0.27
N ARG A 103 -17.00 18.35 -0.52
CA ARG A 103 -17.18 17.32 -1.54
C ARG A 103 -18.32 16.37 -1.14
N ARG A 104 -19.17 15.99 -2.10
CA ARG A 104 -20.38 15.18 -1.84
C ARG A 104 -20.48 13.93 -2.70
N SER A 105 -19.83 13.89 -3.86
CA SER A 105 -19.76 12.72 -4.73
C SER A 105 -18.31 12.24 -4.83
N ILE A 106 -17.89 11.51 -3.78
CA ILE A 106 -16.53 11.01 -3.61
C ILE A 106 -16.47 9.56 -4.09
N ALA A 107 -15.69 9.27 -5.12
CA ALA A 107 -15.42 7.91 -5.59
C ALA A 107 -14.13 7.36 -4.97
N PHE A 108 -14.09 6.04 -4.74
CA PHE A 108 -12.90 5.30 -4.37
C PHE A 108 -12.54 4.31 -5.46
N VAL A 109 -11.25 4.27 -5.82
CA VAL A 109 -10.73 3.35 -6.85
C VAL A 109 -9.64 2.48 -6.24
N ASN A 110 -9.87 1.17 -6.22
CA ASN A 110 -8.87 0.17 -5.86
C ASN A 110 -8.35 -0.58 -7.09
N ASP A 111 -7.24 -1.30 -6.94
CA ASP A 111 -6.57 -1.98 -8.04
C ASP A 111 -6.33 -3.48 -7.79
N ASP A 112 -6.53 -3.97 -6.57
CA ASP A 112 -6.29 -5.37 -6.19
C ASP A 112 -7.33 -5.87 -5.18
N GLU A 113 -7.22 -7.14 -4.76
CA GLU A 113 -8.05 -7.81 -3.74
C GLU A 113 -7.16 -8.34 -2.61
N THR A 114 -6.31 -7.46 -2.05
CA THR A 114 -5.44 -7.79 -0.94
C THR A 114 -5.98 -7.24 0.38
N GLU A 115 -5.46 -7.72 1.51
CA GLU A 115 -5.80 -7.22 2.84
C GLU A 115 -5.54 -5.71 2.96
N SER A 116 -4.45 -5.19 2.37
CA SER A 116 -4.14 -3.77 2.29
C SER A 116 -5.24 -2.97 1.57
N GLU A 117 -5.74 -3.48 0.45
CA GLU A 117 -6.84 -2.83 -0.29
C GLU A 117 -8.16 -2.86 0.49
N GLU A 118 -8.42 -3.92 1.24
CA GLU A 118 -9.59 -4.02 2.11
C GLU A 118 -9.52 -2.98 3.25
N HIS A 119 -8.37 -2.78 3.89
CA HIS A 119 -8.17 -1.75 4.90
C HIS A 119 -8.45 -0.35 4.35
N LYS A 120 -7.92 -0.01 3.18
CA LYS A 120 -8.19 1.29 2.53
C LYS A 120 -9.68 1.47 2.22
N LEU A 121 -10.33 0.43 1.68
CA LEU A 121 -11.76 0.46 1.39
C LEU A 121 -12.61 0.63 2.67
N ASN A 122 -12.23 0.00 3.77
CA ASN A 122 -12.92 0.14 5.05
C ASN A 122 -12.77 1.58 5.59
N GLY A 123 -11.60 2.21 5.45
CA GLY A 123 -11.40 3.61 5.79
C GLY A 123 -12.28 4.55 4.97
N TYR A 124 -12.38 4.32 3.66
CA TYR A 124 -13.30 5.04 2.79
C TYR A 124 -14.75 4.88 3.24
N ARG A 125 -15.23 3.64 3.44
CA ARG A 125 -16.60 3.34 3.88
C ARG A 125 -16.94 3.99 5.21
N ARG A 126 -16.03 3.94 6.18
CA ARG A 126 -16.19 4.59 7.48
C ARG A 126 -16.45 6.09 7.34
N ALA A 127 -15.68 6.78 6.50
CA ALA A 127 -15.87 8.21 6.27
C ALA A 127 -17.17 8.50 5.49
N ILE A 128 -17.47 7.76 4.43
CA ILE A 128 -18.71 7.90 3.64
C ILE A 128 -19.94 7.74 4.55
N GLN A 129 -19.94 6.76 5.43
CA GLN A 129 -21.02 6.53 6.39
C GLN A 129 -21.14 7.69 7.41
N GLU A 130 -20.03 8.17 7.98
CA GLU A 130 -20.03 9.30 8.94
C GLU A 130 -20.64 10.56 8.34
N TYR A 131 -20.38 10.82 7.05
CA TYR A 131 -20.87 12.04 6.37
C TYR A 131 -22.19 11.83 5.61
N GLY A 132 -22.83 10.66 5.71
CA GLY A 132 -24.09 10.35 5.03
C GLY A 132 -23.99 10.43 3.50
N LEU A 133 -22.84 10.07 2.94
CA LEU A 133 -22.59 10.08 1.49
C LEU A 133 -22.88 8.71 0.87
N THR A 134 -23.05 8.68 -0.45
CA THR A 134 -23.27 7.44 -1.19
C THR A 134 -21.94 6.75 -1.50
N GLU A 135 -21.83 5.46 -1.18
CA GLU A 135 -20.68 4.65 -1.53
C GLU A 135 -20.55 4.48 -3.06
N ARG A 136 -19.36 4.76 -3.59
CA ARG A 136 -19.01 4.70 -5.02
C ARG A 136 -17.63 4.07 -5.17
N CYS A 137 -17.59 2.76 -5.36
CA CYS A 137 -16.35 2.00 -5.49
C CYS A 137 -16.17 1.50 -6.92
N TYR A 138 -14.96 1.65 -7.42
CA TYR A 138 -14.57 1.23 -8.76
C TYR A 138 -13.25 0.46 -8.69
N ARG A 139 -12.95 -0.29 -9.74
CA ARG A 139 -11.68 -1.01 -9.88
C ARG A 139 -10.94 -0.55 -11.13
N ALA A 140 -9.62 -0.41 -11.02
CA ALA A 140 -8.73 -0.09 -12.15
C ALA A 140 -7.58 -1.08 -12.21
N GLU A 141 -7.02 -1.27 -13.39
CA GLU A 141 -5.70 -1.86 -13.53
C GLU A 141 -4.65 -0.89 -12.94
N ARG A 142 -3.63 -1.42 -12.24
CA ARG A 142 -2.53 -0.64 -11.66
C ARG A 142 -1.61 -0.11 -12.75
N SER A 143 -2.09 0.89 -13.47
CA SER A 143 -1.37 1.58 -14.54
C SER A 143 -1.90 3.00 -14.73
N ILE A 144 -1.16 3.85 -15.45
CA ILE A 144 -1.63 5.19 -15.83
C ILE A 144 -2.85 5.06 -16.75
N GLU A 145 -2.81 4.13 -17.69
CA GLU A 145 -3.89 3.84 -18.64
C GLU A 145 -5.16 3.34 -17.92
N GLY A 146 -5.00 2.47 -16.92
CA GLY A 146 -6.09 2.02 -16.06
C GLY A 146 -6.73 3.17 -15.30
N GLY A 147 -5.93 4.09 -14.78
CA GLY A 147 -6.40 5.32 -14.14
C GLY A 147 -7.19 6.24 -15.09
N GLN A 148 -6.71 6.42 -16.33
CA GLN A 148 -7.42 7.18 -17.36
C GLN A 148 -8.77 6.55 -17.70
N PHE A 149 -8.77 5.24 -17.92
CA PHE A 149 -9.98 4.50 -18.29
C PHE A 149 -11.05 4.58 -17.21
N VAL A 150 -10.68 4.28 -15.95
CA VAL A 150 -11.65 4.27 -14.86
C VAL A 150 -12.18 5.68 -14.56
N THR A 151 -11.36 6.72 -14.68
CA THR A 151 -11.80 8.10 -14.46
C THR A 151 -12.82 8.52 -15.52
N THR A 152 -12.56 8.20 -16.78
CA THR A 152 -13.51 8.46 -17.88
C THR A 152 -14.85 7.75 -17.64
N HIS A 153 -14.79 6.50 -17.19
CA HIS A 153 -15.98 5.71 -16.85
C HIS A 153 -16.76 6.32 -15.68
N ILE A 154 -16.09 6.73 -14.61
CA ILE A 154 -16.70 7.38 -13.44
C ILE A 154 -17.46 8.64 -13.87
N LEU A 155 -16.82 9.52 -14.66
CA LEU A 155 -17.41 10.77 -15.08
C LEU A 155 -18.58 10.59 -16.07
N GLN A 156 -18.60 9.49 -16.82
CA GLN A 156 -19.74 9.12 -17.67
C GLN A 156 -20.94 8.62 -16.86
N GLN A 157 -20.70 7.84 -15.80
CA GLN A 157 -21.74 7.32 -14.93
C GLN A 157 -22.29 8.37 -13.97
N ASP A 158 -21.40 9.18 -13.39
CA ASP A 158 -21.76 10.29 -12.51
C ASP A 158 -20.99 11.56 -12.86
N PRO A 159 -21.55 12.39 -13.74
CA PRO A 159 -20.94 13.69 -14.11
C PRO A 159 -20.77 14.65 -12.93
N ASN A 160 -21.44 14.43 -11.80
CA ASN A 160 -21.33 15.23 -10.58
C ASN A 160 -20.22 14.78 -9.64
N THR A 161 -19.44 13.77 -9.99
CA THR A 161 -18.27 13.35 -9.19
C THR A 161 -17.35 14.53 -8.95
N ASP A 162 -17.13 14.88 -7.68
CA ASP A 162 -16.38 16.07 -7.26
C ASP A 162 -15.06 15.72 -6.52
N ALA A 163 -14.85 14.42 -6.24
CA ALA A 163 -13.56 13.91 -5.74
C ALA A 163 -13.35 12.43 -6.07
N ILE A 164 -12.08 12.04 -6.28
CA ILE A 164 -11.71 10.64 -6.50
C ILE A 164 -10.49 10.33 -5.63
N VAL A 165 -10.58 9.26 -4.84
CA VAL A 165 -9.50 8.74 -4.01
C VAL A 165 -9.04 7.42 -4.60
N PHE A 166 -7.75 7.31 -4.86
CA PHE A 166 -7.12 6.11 -5.43
C PHE A 166 -6.30 5.38 -4.38
N SER A 167 -6.31 4.06 -4.43
CA SER A 167 -5.47 3.21 -3.59
C SER A 167 -3.99 3.21 -4.00
N GLU A 168 -3.66 3.81 -5.16
CA GLU A 168 -2.33 3.88 -5.76
C GLU A 168 -2.08 5.21 -6.49
N ASP A 169 -0.87 5.77 -6.35
CA ASP A 169 -0.51 7.04 -7.01
C ASP A 169 -0.43 6.92 -8.53
N THR A 170 0.01 5.77 -9.05
CA THR A 170 0.13 5.56 -10.50
C THR A 170 -1.21 5.68 -11.20
N THR A 171 -2.26 5.07 -10.65
CA THR A 171 -3.63 5.20 -11.16
C THR A 171 -4.19 6.60 -10.96
N ALA A 172 -3.85 7.28 -9.85
CA ALA A 172 -4.23 8.67 -9.61
C ALA A 172 -3.61 9.63 -10.65
N VAL A 173 -2.36 9.39 -11.09
CA VAL A 173 -1.75 10.17 -12.19
C VAL A 173 -2.53 9.97 -13.49
N GLY A 174 -2.98 8.75 -13.77
CA GLY A 174 -3.88 8.50 -14.91
C GLY A 174 -5.17 9.32 -14.83
N CYS A 175 -5.75 9.45 -13.63
CA CYS A 175 -6.90 10.33 -13.40
C CYS A 175 -6.58 11.80 -13.76
N LEU A 176 -5.43 12.33 -13.33
CA LEU A 176 -5.04 13.70 -13.68
C LEU A 176 -5.01 13.91 -15.20
N HIS A 177 -4.45 12.96 -15.94
CA HIS A 177 -4.42 13.01 -17.41
C HIS A 177 -5.83 13.00 -18.02
N ALA A 178 -6.75 12.16 -17.52
CA ALA A 178 -8.13 12.10 -18.02
C ALA A 178 -8.90 13.41 -17.73
N LEU A 179 -8.75 13.96 -16.52
CA LEU A 179 -9.38 15.23 -16.15
C LEU A 179 -8.87 16.39 -17.01
N GLN A 180 -7.56 16.48 -17.24
CA GLN A 180 -6.96 17.49 -18.10
C GLN A 180 -7.45 17.36 -19.56
N ALA A 181 -7.52 16.14 -20.09
CA ALA A 181 -8.01 15.89 -21.45
C ALA A 181 -9.49 16.29 -21.63
N THR A 182 -10.30 16.24 -20.58
CA THR A 182 -11.72 16.66 -20.59
C THR A 182 -11.91 18.14 -20.19
N GLY A 183 -10.84 18.87 -19.89
CA GLY A 183 -10.87 20.28 -19.48
C GLY A 183 -11.43 20.51 -18.06
N LYS A 184 -11.53 19.48 -17.24
CA LYS A 184 -11.93 19.59 -15.84
C LYS A 184 -10.83 20.22 -15.01
N ARG A 185 -11.21 21.21 -14.17
CA ARG A 185 -10.27 21.91 -13.28
C ARG A 185 -10.01 21.10 -12.03
N ILE A 186 -8.71 20.92 -11.70
CA ILE A 186 -8.23 20.26 -10.51
C ILE A 186 -7.59 21.34 -9.61
N PRO A 187 -7.98 21.45 -8.33
CA PRO A 187 -8.99 20.68 -7.61
C PRO A 187 -10.41 21.24 -7.71
N ASP A 188 -10.64 22.37 -8.35
CA ASP A 188 -11.88 23.17 -8.26
C ASP A 188 -13.13 22.32 -8.55
N GLU A 189 -13.14 21.58 -9.66
CA GLU A 189 -14.26 20.74 -10.05
C GLU A 189 -14.12 19.32 -9.54
N VAL A 190 -12.90 18.74 -9.62
CA VAL A 190 -12.63 17.38 -9.14
C VAL A 190 -11.33 17.37 -8.34
N ALA A 191 -11.43 17.07 -7.05
CA ALA A 191 -10.26 16.82 -6.21
C ALA A 191 -9.74 15.38 -6.39
N VAL A 192 -8.42 15.19 -6.30
CA VAL A 192 -7.80 13.87 -6.47
C VAL A 192 -6.83 13.60 -5.34
N ILE A 193 -6.94 12.40 -4.74
CA ILE A 193 -6.00 11.90 -3.73
C ILE A 193 -5.46 10.55 -4.18
N GLY A 194 -4.13 10.38 -4.13
CA GLY A 194 -3.45 9.12 -4.33
C GLY A 194 -3.08 8.42 -3.01
N CYS A 195 -2.31 7.36 -3.11
CA CYS A 195 -1.78 6.62 -1.97
C CYS A 195 -0.37 6.11 -2.26
N ASN A 196 0.48 6.04 -1.23
CA ASN A 196 1.89 5.67 -1.15
C ASN A 196 2.88 6.83 -1.16
N ASN A 197 2.47 8.07 -1.47
CA ASN A 197 3.33 9.24 -1.55
C ASN A 197 4.62 8.97 -2.36
N SER A 198 4.45 8.35 -3.51
CA SER A 198 5.53 7.95 -4.40
C SER A 198 6.13 9.15 -5.15
N VAL A 199 7.21 8.90 -5.90
CA VAL A 199 7.83 9.93 -6.75
C VAL A 199 6.85 10.54 -7.76
N TYR A 200 5.84 9.81 -8.20
CA TYR A 200 4.80 10.29 -9.10
C TYR A 200 4.08 11.52 -8.57
N CYS A 201 3.91 11.63 -7.26
CA CYS A 201 3.21 12.77 -6.64
C CYS A 201 3.89 14.11 -6.86
N THR A 202 5.20 14.12 -7.04
CA THR A 202 6.01 15.34 -7.20
C THR A 202 6.40 15.64 -8.65
N ILE A 203 6.38 14.64 -9.53
CA ILE A 203 6.74 14.83 -10.95
C ILE A 203 5.53 15.05 -11.85
N CYS A 204 4.29 14.71 -11.41
CA CYS A 204 3.08 15.06 -12.14
C CYS A 204 2.70 16.53 -11.95
N TYR A 205 1.84 17.03 -12.84
CA TYR A 205 1.28 18.39 -12.74
C TYR A 205 -0.22 18.35 -13.00
N PRO A 206 -1.05 18.93 -12.08
CA PRO A 206 -0.68 19.47 -10.76
C PRO A 206 -0.08 18.39 -9.85
N GLN A 207 0.69 18.80 -8.81
CA GLN A 207 1.29 17.86 -7.88
C GLN A 207 0.21 17.14 -7.05
N LEU A 208 0.34 15.81 -6.94
CA LEU A 208 -0.69 14.95 -6.37
C LEU A 208 -0.64 14.92 -4.84
N THR A 209 -1.74 15.30 -4.19
CA THR A 209 -2.01 14.99 -2.77
C THR A 209 -2.09 13.48 -2.60
N SER A 210 -1.40 12.92 -1.61
CA SER A 210 -1.34 11.47 -1.42
C SER A 210 -1.29 11.08 0.05
N ILE A 211 -1.82 9.91 0.36
CA ILE A 211 -1.68 9.26 1.66
C ILE A 211 -0.27 8.65 1.72
N ASP A 212 0.54 9.12 2.65
CA ASP A 212 1.85 8.54 2.93
C ASP A 212 1.70 7.36 3.89
N ASN A 213 1.89 6.16 3.37
CA ASN A 213 1.86 4.91 4.13
C ASN A 213 3.16 4.65 4.90
N SER A 214 4.03 5.64 5.03
CA SER A 214 5.30 5.51 5.74
C SER A 214 6.19 4.37 5.23
N LEU A 215 6.18 4.09 3.90
CA LEU A 215 6.83 2.91 3.31
C LEU A 215 8.34 2.84 3.59
N HIS A 216 9.03 3.99 3.66
CA HIS A 216 10.44 4.05 4.06
C HIS A 216 10.62 3.60 5.52
N GLU A 217 9.78 4.11 6.43
CA GLU A 217 9.84 3.75 7.84
C GLU A 217 9.46 2.28 8.06
N THR A 218 8.47 1.77 7.32
CA THR A 218 8.08 0.34 7.31
C THR A 218 9.28 -0.54 6.97
N GLY A 219 10.02 -0.23 5.92
CA GLY A 219 11.22 -0.98 5.53
C GLY A 219 12.31 -0.92 6.60
N ARG A 220 12.57 0.27 7.14
CA ARG A 220 13.57 0.48 8.20
C ARG A 220 13.21 -0.23 9.48
N MET A 221 11.94 -0.17 9.90
CA MET A 221 11.45 -0.82 11.11
C MET A 221 11.47 -2.35 10.96
N ALA A 222 11.06 -2.85 9.78
CA ALA A 222 11.15 -4.26 9.45
C ALA A 222 12.58 -4.80 9.58
N ALA A 223 13.56 -4.09 9.02
CA ALA A 223 14.97 -4.48 9.14
C ALA A 223 15.47 -4.43 10.58
N LYS A 224 15.11 -3.41 11.36
CA LYS A 224 15.48 -3.33 12.78
C LYS A 224 14.92 -4.49 13.60
N GLN A 225 13.64 -4.85 13.35
CA GLN A 225 13.03 -6.00 14.02
C GLN A 225 13.74 -7.31 13.65
N MET A 226 14.09 -7.49 12.39
CA MET A 226 14.87 -8.67 11.95
C MET A 226 16.21 -8.74 12.68
N ILE A 227 16.94 -7.65 12.78
CA ILE A 227 18.23 -7.60 13.49
C ILE A 227 18.06 -8.00 14.96
N ARG A 228 17.02 -7.52 15.64
CA ARG A 228 16.71 -7.90 17.03
C ARG A 228 16.43 -9.41 17.15
N LEU A 229 15.66 -9.96 16.19
CA LEU A 229 15.38 -11.40 16.14
C LEU A 229 16.63 -12.24 15.91
N LEU A 230 17.52 -11.80 15.01
CA LEU A 230 18.79 -12.47 14.73
C LEU A 230 19.76 -12.39 15.92
N ASN A 231 19.66 -11.35 16.74
CA ASN A 231 20.39 -11.20 18.00
C ASN A 231 19.72 -11.95 19.18
N HIS A 232 18.65 -12.73 18.92
CA HIS A 232 17.91 -13.50 19.92
C HIS A 232 17.30 -12.68 21.06
N GLU A 233 16.90 -11.43 20.78
CA GLU A 233 16.16 -10.62 21.75
C GLU A 233 14.79 -11.24 22.01
N SER A 234 14.37 -11.28 23.27
CA SER A 234 13.15 -11.98 23.69
C SER A 234 11.88 -11.14 23.61
N ASP A 235 12.01 -9.81 23.57
CA ASP A 235 10.91 -8.83 23.67
C ASP A 235 10.57 -8.18 22.32
N VAL A 236 10.73 -8.91 21.21
CA VAL A 236 10.40 -8.42 19.87
C VAL A 236 8.88 -8.47 19.65
N GLU A 237 8.30 -7.31 19.38
CA GLU A 237 6.86 -7.19 19.11
C GLU A 237 6.46 -7.98 17.86
N LYS A 238 5.35 -8.73 17.94
CA LYS A 238 4.85 -9.52 16.83
C LYS A 238 4.35 -8.66 15.68
N THR A 239 3.74 -7.52 16.00
CA THR A 239 3.18 -6.62 15.00
C THR A 239 3.37 -5.18 15.43
N ILE A 240 3.92 -4.36 14.54
CA ILE A 240 4.03 -2.91 14.70
C ILE A 240 3.13 -2.27 13.65
N CYS A 241 2.28 -1.33 14.06
CA CYS A 241 1.45 -0.54 13.16
C CYS A 241 1.94 0.91 13.12
N LEU A 242 2.30 1.40 11.95
CA LEU A 242 2.77 2.76 11.73
C LEU A 242 1.63 3.65 11.24
N PRO A 243 1.54 4.91 11.71
CA PRO A 243 0.50 5.81 11.25
C PRO A 243 0.72 6.23 9.80
N CYS A 244 -0.37 6.35 9.05
CA CYS A 244 -0.41 7.02 7.75
C CYS A 244 -0.60 8.53 7.90
N ARG A 245 -0.18 9.32 6.91
CA ARG A 245 -0.32 10.77 6.89
C ARG A 245 -0.78 11.27 5.53
N LEU A 246 -1.66 12.25 5.51
CA LEU A 246 -2.03 12.92 4.27
C LEU A 246 -1.01 14.03 3.94
N VAL A 247 -0.34 13.90 2.80
CA VAL A 247 0.59 14.91 2.28
C VAL A 247 -0.14 15.75 1.25
N LEU A 248 -0.49 16.97 1.65
CA LEU A 248 -1.24 17.90 0.82
C LEU A 248 -0.37 18.53 -0.27
N ARG A 249 -0.92 18.64 -1.49
CA ARG A 249 -0.35 19.32 -2.65
C ARG A 249 -1.46 20.01 -3.44
N ASP A 250 -1.29 20.12 -4.76
CA ASP A 250 -2.13 20.97 -5.61
C ASP A 250 -3.49 20.36 -5.96
N THR A 251 -3.71 19.06 -5.72
CA THR A 251 -4.93 18.35 -6.17
C THR A 251 -6.07 18.31 -5.15
N THR A 252 -5.91 18.98 -3.99
CA THR A 252 -6.99 19.10 -2.97
C THR A 252 -7.02 20.46 -2.31
#